data_50f92ba4230a1a6e0355090e2448c6c6
#
_entry.id   50f92ba4230a1a6e0355090e2448c6c6
#
_cell.length_a   1.000
_cell.length_b   1.000
_cell.length_c   1.000
_cell.angle_alpha   90.00
_cell.angle_beta   90.00
_cell.angle_gamma   90.00
#
_symmetry.space_group_name_H-M   'P 1'
#
loop_
_entity.id
_entity.type
_entity.pdbx_description
1 polymer ?
#
loop_
_entity_poly.entity_id
_entity_poly.type
_entity_poly.pdbx_seq_one_letter_code
_entity_poly.pdbx_strand_id
1 'polypeptide(L)'
;MPILTATGRRLIAMAADPALVRRRLLLFAGGVAALLLLVPVPAGVSAVGVVEAKDARFIYPPRDVRVAEVSAPGATGGAALRLESPDLADAQRQADIRAAEAMTRWRQAVSLGEEGAQAAAETAAGQQAISATLAQEEAMLQLPAAAGWDPLDAADYAGSWVAPNPRQPLAVVLPGKGWRLHALVTEAEADRLRGGDGIATVRIAGRPDLRFQARIERIADNATLRLPSEALGKPAGGGLTVDPADPAGRRLLNPMVDIWLLPEAGAPALRHGQRARHGLVRRLAGLQRLENVLHGLGGLQ
;
A
#
# COMPACT_ATOMS: atom_id res chain seq x y z
N MET A 1 24.50 -35.76 70.89
CA MET A 1 24.08 -35.26 69.57
C MET A 1 24.27 -36.30 68.45
N PRO A 2 23.32 -37.18 68.20
CA PRO A 2 23.41 -38.07 67.05
C PRO A 2 22.06 -38.23 66.31
N ILE A 3 21.28 -37.12 66.10
CA ILE A 3 19.99 -37.24 65.48
C ILE A 3 20.00 -36.72 64.01
N LEU A 4 21.03 -36.00 63.58
CA LEU A 4 21.12 -35.39 62.25
C LEU A 4 21.72 -36.33 61.17
N THR A 5 22.23 -37.48 61.50
CA THR A 5 22.91 -38.39 60.55
C THR A 5 22.00 -39.45 59.95
N ALA A 6 20.84 -39.73 60.58
CA ALA A 6 19.93 -40.77 60.07
C ALA A 6 19.02 -40.28 58.90
N THR A 7 18.64 -39.01 58.93
CA THR A 7 17.74 -38.42 57.86
C THR A 7 18.55 -38.20 56.58
N GLY A 8 19.81 -37.80 56.66
CA GLY A 8 20.67 -37.61 55.48
C GLY A 8 20.95 -38.92 54.69
N ARG A 9 21.15 -40.02 55.44
CA ARG A 9 21.40 -41.35 54.83
C ARG A 9 20.14 -41.92 54.12
N ARG A 10 18.96 -41.63 54.64
CA ARG A 10 17.72 -42.09 53.95
C ARG A 10 17.43 -41.30 52.65
N LEU A 11 17.76 -40.03 52.58
CA LEU A 11 17.64 -39.23 51.36
C LEU A 11 18.65 -39.69 50.28
N ILE A 12 19.87 -40.05 50.67
CA ILE A 12 20.89 -40.56 49.73
C ILE A 12 20.56 -42.00 49.29
N ALA A 13 19.98 -42.84 50.17
CA ALA A 13 19.54 -44.20 49.80
C ALA A 13 18.33 -44.22 48.87
N MET A 14 17.44 -43.23 48.94
CA MET A 14 16.33 -43.08 47.96
C MET A 14 16.80 -42.59 46.59
N ALA A 15 17.99 -42.04 46.48
CA ALA A 15 18.60 -41.66 45.20
C ALA A 15 19.38 -42.83 44.53
N ALA A 16 19.56 -43.98 45.24
CA ALA A 16 20.41 -45.06 44.79
C ALA A 16 19.67 -46.17 44.00
N ASP A 17 18.34 -46.06 43.83
CA ASP A 17 17.62 -47.04 42.99
C ASP A 17 17.50 -46.52 41.53
N PRO A 18 18.36 -47.07 40.62
CA PRO A 18 18.46 -46.56 39.25
C PRO A 18 17.11 -46.66 38.48
N ALA A 19 16.27 -47.60 38.87
CA ALA A 19 14.94 -47.81 38.25
C ALA A 19 13.98 -46.68 38.65
N LEU A 20 13.98 -46.21 39.89
CA LEU A 20 13.16 -45.11 40.37
C LEU A 20 13.61 -43.74 39.79
N VAL A 21 14.92 -43.50 39.68
CA VAL A 21 15.48 -42.33 39.08
C VAL A 21 15.11 -42.27 37.60
N ARG A 22 15.26 -43.38 36.87
CA ARG A 22 14.89 -43.50 35.45
C ARG A 22 13.39 -43.24 35.23
N ARG A 23 12.52 -43.79 36.08
CA ARG A 23 11.06 -43.60 36.00
C ARG A 23 10.68 -42.14 36.28
N ARG A 24 11.29 -41.46 37.25
CA ARG A 24 11.08 -40.04 37.54
C ARG A 24 11.57 -39.17 36.41
N LEU A 25 12.71 -39.48 35.82
CA LEU A 25 13.26 -38.77 34.66
C LEU A 25 12.35 -38.88 33.43
N LEU A 26 11.81 -40.08 33.19
CA LEU A 26 10.86 -40.33 32.09
C LEU A 26 9.53 -39.57 32.31
N LEU A 27 9.02 -39.54 33.54
CA LEU A 27 7.82 -38.79 33.89
C LEU A 27 8.04 -37.28 33.75
N PHE A 28 9.21 -36.79 34.19
CA PHE A 28 9.58 -35.39 34.04
C PHE A 28 9.75 -35.03 32.56
N ALA A 29 10.46 -35.82 31.79
CA ALA A 29 10.65 -35.63 30.36
C ALA A 29 9.30 -35.71 29.61
N GLY A 30 8.42 -36.65 29.98
CA GLY A 30 7.05 -36.74 29.44
C GLY A 30 6.21 -35.53 29.81
N GLY A 31 6.30 -35.04 31.03
CA GLY A 31 5.63 -33.81 31.48
C GLY A 31 6.11 -32.56 30.75
N VAL A 32 7.42 -32.43 30.57
CA VAL A 32 8.00 -31.32 29.78
C VAL A 32 7.59 -31.41 28.30
N ALA A 33 7.63 -32.61 27.73
CA ALA A 33 7.17 -32.84 26.36
C ALA A 33 5.68 -32.51 26.19
N ALA A 34 4.84 -32.96 27.14
CA ALA A 34 3.40 -32.60 27.14
C ALA A 34 3.18 -31.10 27.30
N LEU A 35 3.92 -30.43 28.18
CA LEU A 35 3.86 -28.97 28.35
C LEU A 35 4.28 -28.25 27.07
N LEU A 36 5.38 -28.66 26.43
CA LEU A 36 5.81 -28.09 25.14
C LEU A 36 4.81 -28.32 24.00
N LEU A 37 4.04 -29.41 24.04
CA LEU A 37 2.98 -29.68 23.07
C LEU A 37 1.71 -28.88 23.36
N LEU A 38 1.39 -28.63 24.63
CA LEU A 38 0.18 -27.88 25.02
C LEU A 38 0.35 -26.36 24.90
N VAL A 39 1.55 -25.84 25.06
CA VAL A 39 1.77 -24.38 24.97
C VAL A 39 1.71 -23.95 23.50
N PRO A 40 0.69 -23.16 23.09
CA PRO A 40 0.61 -22.66 21.74
C PRO A 40 1.75 -21.66 21.50
N VAL A 41 2.72 -22.00 20.66
CA VAL A 41 3.77 -21.06 20.25
C VAL A 41 3.28 -20.26 19.07
N PRO A 42 3.30 -18.95 19.16
CA PRO A 42 2.93 -18.10 18.05
C PRO A 42 3.94 -18.29 16.90
N ALA A 43 3.49 -18.86 15.80
CA ALA A 43 4.26 -18.88 14.56
C ALA A 43 4.02 -17.53 13.87
N GLY A 44 4.96 -16.61 13.99
CA GLY A 44 4.88 -15.30 13.37
C GLY A 44 5.36 -15.36 11.92
N VAL A 45 4.57 -14.84 11.00
CA VAL A 45 5.00 -14.50 9.65
C VAL A 45 5.29 -13.00 9.64
N SER A 46 6.44 -12.60 9.11
CA SER A 46 6.80 -11.19 8.96
C SER A 46 6.71 -10.80 7.50
N ALA A 47 5.80 -9.90 7.18
CA ALA A 47 5.63 -9.39 5.84
C ALA A 47 6.01 -7.92 5.74
N VAL A 48 6.45 -7.51 4.56
CA VAL A 48 6.72 -6.11 4.22
C VAL A 48 5.65 -5.65 3.25
N GLY A 49 5.09 -4.48 3.50
CA GLY A 49 4.01 -3.94 2.68
C GLY A 49 4.01 -2.43 2.64
N VAL A 50 3.08 -1.91 1.88
CA VAL A 50 2.83 -0.48 1.69
C VAL A 50 1.38 -0.16 2.04
N VAL A 51 1.17 1.02 2.57
CA VAL A 51 -0.17 1.57 2.80
C VAL A 51 -0.70 2.09 1.48
N GLU A 52 -1.85 1.61 1.07
CA GLU A 52 -2.57 2.09 -0.11
C GLU A 52 -3.92 2.65 0.29
N ALA A 53 -4.35 3.67 -0.39
CA ALA A 53 -5.72 4.13 -0.26
C ALA A 53 -6.64 3.24 -1.11
N LYS A 54 -7.75 2.81 -0.52
CA LYS A 54 -8.80 2.09 -1.23
C LYS A 54 -9.50 3.09 -2.16
N ASP A 55 -9.61 2.73 -3.44
CA ASP A 55 -10.23 3.58 -4.47
C ASP A 55 -9.54 4.93 -4.72
N ALA A 56 -8.22 4.99 -4.51
CA ALA A 56 -7.45 6.19 -4.75
C ALA A 56 -7.49 6.62 -6.23
N ARG A 57 -7.73 7.91 -6.45
CA ARG A 57 -7.57 8.55 -7.76
C ARG A 57 -6.28 9.34 -7.74
N PHE A 58 -5.34 8.95 -8.60
CA PHE A 58 -4.06 9.65 -8.74
C PHE A 58 -4.19 10.78 -9.75
N ILE A 59 -3.59 11.91 -9.42
CA ILE A 59 -3.58 13.09 -10.26
C ILE A 59 -2.18 13.25 -10.82
N TYR A 60 -2.11 13.24 -12.14
CA TYR A 60 -0.89 13.45 -12.90
C TYR A 60 -1.01 14.75 -13.68
N PRO A 61 0.05 15.58 -13.75
CA PRO A 61 0.00 16.77 -14.59
C PRO A 61 -0.11 16.35 -16.06
N PRO A 62 -1.07 16.89 -16.83
CA PRO A 62 -1.25 16.54 -18.23
C PRO A 62 -0.16 17.13 -19.14
N ARG A 63 0.51 18.18 -18.68
CA ARG A 63 1.57 18.93 -19.35
C ARG A 63 2.50 19.58 -18.34
N ASP A 64 3.49 20.33 -18.80
CA ASP A 64 4.32 21.15 -17.92
C ASP A 64 3.44 22.18 -17.21
N VAL A 65 3.41 22.11 -15.89
CA VAL A 65 2.60 22.97 -15.03
C VAL A 65 3.43 23.55 -13.90
N ARG A 66 3.07 24.74 -13.48
CA ARG A 66 3.53 25.32 -12.22
C ARG A 66 2.53 25.00 -11.12
N VAL A 67 3.01 24.53 -9.99
CA VAL A 67 2.19 24.33 -8.80
C VAL A 67 2.04 25.69 -8.10
N ALA A 68 0.92 26.35 -8.31
CA ALA A 68 0.71 27.70 -7.76
C ALA A 68 0.30 27.65 -6.28
N GLU A 69 -0.60 26.74 -5.93
CA GLU A 69 -1.14 26.61 -4.57
C GLU A 69 -1.43 25.17 -4.22
N VAL A 70 -1.12 24.79 -2.99
CA VAL A 70 -1.41 23.47 -2.41
C VAL A 70 -2.10 23.68 -1.07
N SER A 71 -3.33 23.22 -0.95
CA SER A 71 -4.05 23.27 0.32
C SER A 71 -3.58 22.18 1.28
N ALA A 72 -3.76 22.39 2.56
CA ALA A 72 -3.43 21.39 3.57
C ALA A 72 -4.29 20.13 3.42
N PRO A 73 -3.77 18.94 3.78
CA PRO A 73 -4.53 17.70 3.78
C PRO A 73 -5.82 17.83 4.61
N GLY A 74 -6.94 17.38 4.03
CA GLY A 74 -8.24 17.42 4.70
C GLY A 74 -8.94 18.80 4.70
N ALA A 75 -8.39 19.82 4.02
CA ALA A 75 -9.07 21.10 3.82
C ALA A 75 -10.42 20.87 3.10
N THR A 76 -11.45 21.49 3.61
CA THR A 76 -12.79 21.47 3.01
C THR A 76 -13.11 22.85 2.45
N GLY A 77 -13.30 22.93 1.14
CA GLY A 77 -13.59 24.18 0.43
C GLY A 77 -12.37 24.79 -0.25
N GLY A 78 -12.59 25.44 -1.38
CA GLY A 78 -11.53 26.01 -2.23
C GLY A 78 -10.86 24.98 -3.15
N ALA A 79 -9.77 25.42 -3.82
CA ALA A 79 -8.96 24.55 -4.63
C ALA A 79 -7.97 23.79 -3.76
N ALA A 80 -7.97 22.45 -3.85
CA ALA A 80 -7.00 21.61 -3.17
C ALA A 80 -5.60 21.76 -3.79
N LEU A 81 -5.57 21.80 -5.11
CA LEU A 81 -4.37 21.98 -5.91
C LEU A 81 -4.70 22.93 -7.06
N ARG A 82 -3.96 24.01 -7.17
CA ARG A 82 -4.02 24.93 -8.30
C ARG A 82 -2.75 24.75 -9.12
N LEU A 83 -2.93 24.28 -10.32
CA LEU A 83 -1.88 24.17 -11.32
C LEU A 83 -2.05 25.29 -12.33
N GLU A 84 -0.98 25.88 -12.79
CA GLU A 84 -0.95 26.93 -13.80
C GLU A 84 -0.09 26.49 -14.98
N SER A 85 -0.62 26.66 -16.18
CA SER A 85 0.12 26.48 -17.42
C SER A 85 -0.06 27.74 -18.27
N PRO A 86 0.93 28.63 -18.30
CA PRO A 86 0.86 29.85 -19.12
C PRO A 86 0.61 29.55 -20.59
N ASP A 87 1.26 28.49 -21.12
CA ASP A 87 1.08 28.09 -22.52
C ASP A 87 -0.37 27.69 -22.83
N LEU A 88 -1.04 27.00 -21.87
CA LEU A 88 -2.44 26.63 -22.01
C LEU A 88 -3.33 27.87 -21.93
N ALA A 89 -3.07 28.77 -20.99
CA ALA A 89 -3.82 30.02 -20.85
C ALA A 89 -3.67 30.91 -22.09
N ASP A 90 -2.49 30.94 -22.71
CA ASP A 90 -2.26 31.67 -23.97
C ASP A 90 -2.98 30.97 -25.15
N ALA A 91 -2.90 29.65 -25.24
CA ALA A 91 -3.61 28.88 -26.25
C ALA A 91 -5.13 29.05 -26.14
N GLN A 92 -5.66 29.05 -24.92
CA GLN A 92 -7.10 29.29 -24.66
C GLN A 92 -7.51 30.68 -25.13
N ARG A 93 -6.78 31.73 -24.74
CA ARG A 93 -7.07 33.12 -25.19
C ARG A 93 -7.08 33.23 -26.72
N GLN A 94 -6.09 32.62 -27.40
CA GLN A 94 -6.04 32.64 -28.86
C GLN A 94 -7.21 31.86 -29.48
N ALA A 95 -7.59 30.73 -28.91
CA ALA A 95 -8.74 29.94 -29.39
C ALA A 95 -10.04 30.73 -29.22
N ASP A 96 -10.24 31.42 -28.11
CA ASP A 96 -11.42 32.24 -27.84
C ASP A 96 -11.54 33.38 -28.84
N ILE A 97 -10.44 34.07 -29.15
CA ILE A 97 -10.41 35.13 -30.18
C ILE A 97 -10.79 34.57 -31.54
N ARG A 98 -10.18 33.44 -31.94
CA ARG A 98 -10.50 32.81 -33.26
C ARG A 98 -11.96 32.33 -33.33
N ALA A 99 -12.50 31.79 -32.25
CA ALA A 99 -13.90 31.39 -32.17
C ALA A 99 -14.84 32.58 -32.28
N ALA A 100 -14.55 33.70 -31.63
CA ALA A 100 -15.32 34.94 -31.71
C ALA A 100 -15.29 35.54 -33.13
N GLU A 101 -14.10 35.56 -33.75
CA GLU A 101 -13.95 36.03 -35.14
C GLU A 101 -14.72 35.14 -36.12
N ALA A 102 -14.59 33.82 -36.01
CA ALA A 102 -15.30 32.89 -36.88
C ALA A 102 -16.82 33.02 -36.73
N MET A 103 -17.30 33.18 -35.50
CA MET A 103 -18.72 33.43 -35.21
C MET A 103 -19.20 34.77 -35.83
N THR A 104 -18.39 35.81 -35.78
CA THR A 104 -18.73 37.10 -36.39
C THR A 104 -18.80 37.01 -37.89
N ARG A 105 -17.85 36.34 -38.56
CA ARG A 105 -17.86 36.10 -40.01
C ARG A 105 -19.08 35.29 -40.43
N TRP A 106 -19.42 34.25 -39.69
CA TRP A 106 -20.63 33.45 -39.96
C TRP A 106 -21.90 34.31 -39.89
N ARG A 107 -22.05 35.14 -38.84
CA ARG A 107 -23.21 36.04 -38.70
C ARG A 107 -23.31 37.04 -39.87
N GLN A 108 -22.16 37.56 -40.31
CA GLN A 108 -22.10 38.46 -41.47
C GLN A 108 -22.53 37.73 -42.78
N ALA A 109 -21.96 36.54 -43.01
CA ALA A 109 -22.33 35.72 -44.18
C ALA A 109 -23.83 35.38 -44.23
N VAL A 110 -24.41 35.03 -43.08
CA VAL A 110 -25.85 34.79 -42.95
C VAL A 110 -26.67 36.04 -43.25
N SER A 111 -26.25 37.20 -42.69
CA SER A 111 -26.98 38.47 -42.88
C SER A 111 -26.92 39.00 -44.33
N LEU A 112 -25.88 38.65 -45.08
CA LEU A 112 -25.69 39.05 -46.48
C LEU A 112 -26.24 38.00 -47.47
N GLY A 113 -26.70 36.84 -46.97
CA GLY A 113 -27.22 35.75 -47.84
C GLY A 113 -26.13 35.10 -48.69
N GLU A 114 -24.88 35.08 -48.22
CA GLU A 114 -23.75 34.54 -48.97
C GLU A 114 -23.85 33.03 -49.14
N GLU A 115 -23.50 32.50 -50.31
CA GLU A 115 -23.47 31.05 -50.59
C GLU A 115 -22.47 30.31 -49.67
N GLY A 116 -21.49 31.02 -49.08
CA GLY A 116 -20.49 30.51 -48.16
C GLY A 116 -20.94 30.41 -46.69
N ALA A 117 -22.17 30.80 -46.33
CA ALA A 117 -22.63 30.84 -44.96
C ALA A 117 -22.54 29.48 -44.22
N GLN A 118 -22.77 28.38 -44.95
CA GLN A 118 -22.66 27.04 -44.39
C GLN A 118 -21.21 26.69 -44.04
N ALA A 119 -20.27 26.95 -44.92
CA ALA A 119 -18.84 26.73 -44.66
C ALA A 119 -18.32 27.61 -43.51
N ALA A 120 -18.82 28.85 -43.39
CA ALA A 120 -18.52 29.72 -42.26
C ALA A 120 -19.12 29.19 -40.97
N ALA A 121 -20.30 28.57 -40.98
CA ALA A 121 -20.90 27.93 -39.81
C ALA A 121 -20.05 26.72 -39.31
N GLU A 122 -19.61 25.86 -40.22
CA GLU A 122 -18.75 24.72 -39.91
C GLU A 122 -17.41 25.17 -39.31
N THR A 123 -16.83 26.22 -39.90
CA THR A 123 -15.60 26.83 -39.35
C THR A 123 -15.81 27.38 -37.94
N ALA A 124 -16.91 28.09 -37.68
CA ALA A 124 -17.24 28.65 -36.39
C ALA A 124 -17.47 27.54 -35.35
N ALA A 125 -18.20 26.48 -35.71
CA ALA A 125 -18.40 25.31 -34.85
C ALA A 125 -17.09 24.61 -34.52
N GLY A 126 -16.19 24.44 -35.49
CA GLY A 126 -14.85 23.84 -35.27
C GLY A 126 -13.99 24.68 -34.30
N GLN A 127 -13.98 26.00 -34.47
CA GLN A 127 -13.21 26.87 -33.55
C GLN A 127 -13.82 26.90 -32.15
N GLN A 128 -15.12 26.84 -31.98
CA GLN A 128 -15.78 26.72 -30.69
C GLN A 128 -15.47 25.38 -30.00
N ALA A 129 -15.42 24.29 -30.73
CA ALA A 129 -15.04 22.98 -30.19
C ALA A 129 -13.61 22.98 -29.66
N ILE A 130 -12.68 23.64 -30.39
CA ILE A 130 -11.27 23.78 -29.94
C ILE A 130 -11.23 24.62 -28.67
N SER A 131 -11.88 25.76 -28.59
CA SER A 131 -11.94 26.61 -27.41
C SER A 131 -12.55 25.87 -26.22
N ALA A 132 -13.63 25.12 -26.40
CA ALA A 132 -14.26 24.32 -25.34
C ALA A 132 -13.33 23.21 -24.81
N THR A 133 -12.57 22.57 -25.69
CA THR A 133 -11.60 21.53 -25.29
C THR A 133 -10.50 22.11 -24.42
N LEU A 134 -9.92 23.24 -24.82
CA LEU A 134 -8.87 23.92 -24.06
C LEU A 134 -9.40 24.44 -22.70
N ALA A 135 -10.62 24.97 -22.66
CA ALA A 135 -11.28 25.36 -21.41
C ALA A 135 -11.49 24.17 -20.46
N GLN A 136 -11.82 23.02 -21.00
CA GLN A 136 -11.95 21.80 -20.21
C GLN A 136 -10.58 21.35 -19.66
N GLU A 137 -9.52 21.43 -20.46
CA GLU A 137 -8.17 21.14 -19.99
C GLU A 137 -7.73 22.10 -18.88
N GLU A 138 -8.03 23.40 -19.01
CA GLU A 138 -7.71 24.41 -17.99
C GLU A 138 -8.50 24.13 -16.70
N ALA A 139 -9.77 23.77 -16.80
CA ALA A 139 -10.56 23.40 -15.63
C ALA A 139 -10.00 22.16 -14.88
N MET A 140 -9.37 21.23 -15.58
CA MET A 140 -8.71 20.09 -14.97
C MET A 140 -7.45 20.45 -14.17
N LEU A 141 -6.88 21.64 -14.38
CA LEU A 141 -5.74 22.13 -13.59
C LEU A 141 -6.17 22.68 -12.22
N GLN A 142 -7.45 22.92 -12.00
CA GLN A 142 -8.00 23.36 -10.73
C GLN A 142 -8.74 22.20 -10.07
N LEU A 143 -8.11 21.59 -9.08
CA LEU A 143 -8.68 20.45 -8.38
C LEU A 143 -9.40 20.93 -7.12
N PRO A 144 -10.71 20.69 -7.00
CA PRO A 144 -11.45 21.06 -5.79
C PRO A 144 -10.99 20.22 -4.61
N ALA A 145 -10.93 20.81 -3.43
CA ALA A 145 -10.65 20.09 -2.21
C ALA A 145 -11.82 19.14 -1.90
N ALA A 146 -11.54 17.85 -1.93
CA ALA A 146 -12.47 16.80 -1.56
C ALA A 146 -12.08 16.19 -0.21
N ALA A 147 -13.06 15.60 0.48
CA ALA A 147 -12.76 14.84 1.69
C ALA A 147 -11.75 13.72 1.38
N GLY A 148 -10.69 13.64 2.19
CA GLY A 148 -9.63 12.66 1.99
C GLY A 148 -8.55 13.07 0.97
N TRP A 149 -8.50 14.32 0.58
CA TRP A 149 -7.41 14.90 -0.20
C TRP A 149 -6.06 14.75 0.51
N ASP A 150 -5.07 14.23 -0.19
CA ASP A 150 -3.66 14.18 0.24
C ASP A 150 -2.77 14.69 -0.91
N PRO A 151 -2.03 15.79 -0.72
CA PRO A 151 -1.19 16.36 -1.77
C PRO A 151 0.06 15.52 -2.08
N LEU A 152 0.30 14.40 -1.40
CA LEU A 152 1.53 13.63 -1.51
C LEU A 152 2.76 14.55 -1.43
N ASP A 153 3.59 14.54 -2.50
CA ASP A 153 4.77 15.40 -2.60
C ASP A 153 4.44 16.80 -3.20
N ALA A 154 3.17 17.08 -3.52
CA ALA A 154 2.80 18.34 -4.17
C ALA A 154 3.13 19.57 -3.31
N ALA A 155 3.12 19.43 -1.97
CA ALA A 155 3.52 20.50 -1.06
C ALA A 155 4.98 20.88 -1.24
N ASP A 156 5.86 19.93 -1.56
CA ASP A 156 7.30 20.17 -1.77
C ASP A 156 7.56 20.87 -3.12
N TYR A 157 6.60 20.78 -4.05
CA TYR A 157 6.67 21.43 -5.36
C TYR A 157 5.97 22.79 -5.43
N ALA A 158 5.41 23.30 -4.32
CA ALA A 158 4.74 24.61 -4.32
C ALA A 158 5.65 25.70 -4.89
N GLY A 159 5.18 26.41 -5.92
CA GLY A 159 5.93 27.42 -6.66
C GLY A 159 6.87 26.88 -7.75
N SER A 160 7.06 25.57 -7.86
CA SER A 160 7.96 24.93 -8.83
C SER A 160 7.23 24.49 -10.09
N TRP A 161 8.02 24.30 -11.16
CA TRP A 161 7.56 23.68 -12.39
C TRP A 161 7.66 22.16 -12.29
N VAL A 162 6.62 21.46 -12.75
CA VAL A 162 6.55 20.01 -12.76
C VAL A 162 6.19 19.54 -14.16
N ALA A 163 7.05 18.69 -14.72
CA ALA A 163 6.81 18.03 -16.01
C ALA A 163 5.89 16.81 -15.85
N PRO A 164 5.17 16.43 -16.91
CA PRO A 164 4.37 15.21 -16.92
C PRO A 164 5.23 13.99 -16.58
N ASN A 165 4.85 13.29 -15.55
CA ASN A 165 5.51 12.04 -15.18
C ASN A 165 4.44 10.97 -14.85
N PRO A 166 4.23 9.95 -15.70
CA PRO A 166 3.22 8.92 -15.46
C PRO A 166 3.55 8.02 -14.26
N ARG A 167 4.76 8.13 -13.70
CA ARG A 167 5.19 7.34 -12.55
C ARG A 167 5.09 8.08 -11.23
N GLN A 168 4.94 9.40 -11.27
CA GLN A 168 4.94 10.24 -10.07
C GLN A 168 3.69 11.14 -10.04
N PRO A 169 2.63 10.70 -9.36
CA PRO A 169 1.45 11.53 -9.19
C PRO A 169 1.74 12.71 -8.26
N LEU A 170 1.17 13.88 -8.55
CA LEU A 170 1.25 15.05 -7.67
C LEU A 170 0.36 14.91 -6.44
N ALA A 171 -0.74 14.23 -6.57
CA ALA A 171 -1.73 14.14 -5.52
C ALA A 171 -2.58 12.89 -5.63
N VAL A 172 -3.21 12.54 -4.54
CA VAL A 172 -4.18 11.46 -4.46
C VAL A 172 -5.48 11.98 -3.85
N VAL A 173 -6.60 11.64 -4.45
CA VAL A 173 -7.93 11.88 -3.89
C VAL A 173 -8.46 10.57 -3.38
N LEU A 174 -8.85 10.55 -2.11
CA LEU A 174 -9.44 9.41 -1.43
C LEU A 174 -10.96 9.59 -1.39
N PRO A 175 -11.73 9.01 -2.30
CA PRO A 175 -13.19 9.21 -2.33
C PRO A 175 -13.92 8.56 -1.16
N GLY A 176 -13.24 7.72 -0.38
CA GLY A 176 -13.80 7.04 0.78
C GLY A 176 -12.80 6.93 1.94
N LYS A 177 -13.29 6.73 3.15
CA LYS A 177 -12.47 6.46 4.34
C LYS A 177 -11.97 5.02 4.31
N GLY A 178 -11.00 4.72 3.49
CA GLY A 178 -10.51 3.35 3.42
C GLY A 178 -9.04 3.28 3.09
N TRP A 179 -8.26 2.89 4.09
CA TRP A 179 -6.89 2.45 3.90
C TRP A 179 -6.86 0.93 3.78
N ARG A 180 -6.00 0.43 2.95
CA ARG A 180 -5.60 -0.97 2.95
C ARG A 180 -4.09 -1.05 2.97
N LEU A 181 -3.60 -2.15 3.46
CA LEU A 181 -2.18 -2.46 3.40
C LEU A 181 -1.99 -3.57 2.38
N HIS A 182 -1.10 -3.34 1.45
CA HIS A 182 -0.73 -4.30 0.43
C HIS A 182 0.66 -4.86 0.79
N ALA A 183 0.71 -6.12 1.13
CA ALA A 183 1.93 -6.80 1.57
C ALA A 183 2.25 -7.99 0.70
N LEU A 184 3.51 -8.38 0.72
CA LEU A 184 4.04 -9.54 0.01
C LEU A 184 4.61 -10.53 1.00
N VAL A 185 4.29 -11.80 0.77
CA VAL A 185 4.83 -12.94 1.53
C VAL A 185 5.28 -14.04 0.58
N THR A 186 6.09 -14.95 1.07
CA THR A 186 6.40 -16.17 0.32
C THR A 186 5.19 -17.11 0.24
N GLU A 187 5.16 -18.00 -0.72
CA GLU A 187 4.07 -18.96 -0.91
C GLU A 187 3.87 -19.84 0.33
N ALA A 188 4.95 -20.33 0.92
CA ALA A 188 4.89 -21.12 2.15
C ALA A 188 4.33 -20.35 3.35
N GLU A 189 4.56 -19.03 3.41
CA GLU A 189 3.98 -18.15 4.42
C GLU A 189 2.50 -17.87 4.15
N ALA A 190 2.12 -17.68 2.88
CA ALA A 190 0.72 -17.50 2.49
C ALA A 190 -0.13 -18.72 2.86
N ASP A 191 0.37 -19.94 2.64
CA ASP A 191 -0.32 -21.17 3.01
C ASP A 191 -0.53 -21.29 4.52
N ARG A 192 0.46 -20.88 5.31
CA ARG A 192 0.31 -20.80 6.77
C ARG A 192 -0.75 -19.80 7.20
N LEU A 193 -0.93 -18.71 6.45
CA LEU A 193 -1.89 -17.66 6.79
C LEU A 193 -3.32 -18.01 6.39
N ARG A 194 -3.53 -18.78 5.33
CA ARG A 194 -4.87 -19.22 4.87
C ARG A 194 -5.68 -19.96 5.93
N GLY A 195 -5.03 -20.56 6.91
CA GLY A 195 -5.69 -21.27 8.00
C GLY A 195 -5.66 -20.55 9.36
N GLY A 196 -5.36 -19.27 9.42
CA GLY A 196 -5.21 -18.49 10.66
C GLY A 196 -6.35 -17.51 10.95
N ASP A 197 -6.28 -16.84 12.12
CA ASP A 197 -7.30 -15.87 12.58
C ASP A 197 -7.31 -14.56 11.76
N GLY A 198 -6.39 -14.42 10.84
CA GLY A 198 -6.34 -13.29 9.91
C GLY A 198 -5.97 -11.93 10.52
N ILE A 199 -5.47 -11.88 11.76
CA ILE A 199 -5.10 -10.64 12.44
C ILE A 199 -3.58 -10.43 12.38
N ALA A 200 -3.19 -9.24 11.97
CA ALA A 200 -1.81 -8.81 11.89
C ALA A 200 -1.53 -7.61 12.79
N THR A 201 -0.41 -7.60 13.48
CA THR A 201 0.10 -6.38 14.11
C THR A 201 0.98 -5.63 13.14
N VAL A 202 0.59 -4.41 12.82
CA VAL A 202 1.26 -3.52 11.85
C VAL A 202 2.11 -2.50 12.58
N ARG A 203 3.29 -2.22 12.01
CA ARG A 203 4.18 -1.14 12.43
C ARG A 203 4.57 -0.32 11.22
N ILE A 204 4.49 0.99 11.32
CA ILE A 204 4.91 1.89 10.25
C ILE A 204 6.44 2.04 10.26
N ALA A 205 7.05 1.93 9.09
CA ALA A 205 8.49 2.16 8.94
C ALA A 205 8.83 3.62 9.29
N GLY A 206 9.88 3.83 10.09
CA GLY A 206 10.26 5.15 10.58
C GLY A 206 9.49 5.65 11.80
N ARG A 207 8.38 4.98 12.18
CA ARG A 207 7.59 5.30 13.38
C ARG A 207 7.25 4.02 14.16
N PRO A 208 8.21 3.42 14.83
CA PRO A 208 8.04 2.13 15.52
C PRO A 208 7.08 2.21 16.72
N ASP A 209 6.83 3.41 17.22
CA ASP A 209 5.84 3.74 18.25
C ASP A 209 4.42 3.49 17.76
N LEU A 210 4.15 3.69 16.45
CA LEU A 210 2.83 3.48 15.88
C LEU A 210 2.61 1.99 15.55
N ARG A 211 1.76 1.38 16.37
CA ARG A 211 1.32 -0.01 16.22
C ARG A 211 -0.20 -0.04 16.16
N PHE A 212 -0.74 -0.81 15.23
CA PHE A 212 -2.18 -1.04 15.14
C PHE A 212 -2.46 -2.44 14.62
N GLN A 213 -3.70 -2.87 14.75
CA GLN A 213 -4.13 -4.16 14.23
C GLN A 213 -4.76 -3.97 12.85
N ALA A 214 -4.56 -4.97 12.02
CA ALA A 214 -5.17 -5.06 10.71
C ALA A 214 -5.64 -6.49 10.46
N ARG A 215 -6.75 -6.64 9.78
CA ARG A 215 -7.33 -7.92 9.42
C ARG A 215 -7.00 -8.28 7.98
N ILE A 216 -6.66 -9.52 7.71
CA ILE A 216 -6.48 -10.00 6.34
C ILE A 216 -7.84 -9.94 5.64
N GLU A 217 -7.91 -9.15 4.56
CA GLU A 217 -9.07 -9.05 3.68
C GLU A 217 -9.01 -10.14 2.61
N ARG A 218 -7.83 -10.32 2.02
CA ARG A 218 -7.63 -11.26 0.93
C ARG A 218 -6.17 -11.71 0.85
N ILE A 219 -5.96 -12.96 0.48
CA ILE A 219 -4.68 -13.53 0.07
C ILE A 219 -4.84 -13.93 -1.40
N ALA A 220 -3.91 -13.53 -2.26
CA ALA A 220 -3.96 -13.95 -3.67
C ALA A 220 -3.76 -15.47 -3.80
N ASP A 221 -4.40 -16.04 -4.80
CA ASP A 221 -4.26 -17.48 -5.08
C ASP A 221 -2.97 -17.78 -5.84
N ASN A 222 -2.49 -16.81 -6.62
CA ASN A 222 -1.31 -16.93 -7.46
C ASN A 222 -0.18 -16.02 -6.96
N ALA A 223 1.05 -16.50 -7.10
CA ALA A 223 2.22 -15.70 -6.85
C ALA A 223 2.47 -14.72 -7.99
N THR A 224 3.01 -13.54 -7.65
CA THR A 224 3.40 -12.49 -8.58
C THR A 224 4.90 -12.25 -8.55
N LEU A 225 5.45 -11.82 -9.66
CA LEU A 225 6.83 -11.31 -9.77
C LEU A 225 6.87 -9.78 -9.77
N ARG A 226 5.74 -9.11 -9.54
CA ARG A 226 5.65 -7.66 -9.63
C ARG A 226 5.45 -7.03 -8.26
N LEU A 227 6.29 -6.03 -7.95
CA LEU A 227 6.11 -5.20 -6.75
C LEU A 227 4.89 -4.29 -6.89
N PRO A 228 4.05 -4.19 -5.85
CA PRO A 228 2.97 -3.21 -5.82
C PRO A 228 3.50 -1.77 -5.77
N SER A 229 4.64 -1.55 -5.12
CA SER A 229 5.28 -0.24 -5.01
C SER A 229 6.80 -0.38 -5.07
N GLU A 230 7.47 0.51 -5.77
CA GLU A 230 8.95 0.58 -5.82
C GLU A 230 9.57 0.75 -4.43
N ALA A 231 8.85 1.39 -3.51
CA ALA A 231 9.29 1.61 -2.13
C ALA A 231 9.60 0.32 -1.35
N LEU A 232 9.09 -0.83 -1.80
CA LEU A 232 9.35 -2.13 -1.16
C LEU A 232 10.65 -2.79 -1.66
N GLY A 233 11.17 -2.35 -2.79
CA GLY A 233 12.41 -2.86 -3.39
C GLY A 233 13.66 -2.34 -2.67
N LYS A 234 14.72 -3.14 -2.64
CA LYS A 234 16.02 -2.75 -2.07
C LYS A 234 16.59 -1.44 -2.66
N PRO A 235 16.50 -1.16 -3.97
CA PRO A 235 17.00 0.10 -4.54
C PRO A 235 16.36 1.35 -3.91
N ALA A 236 15.08 1.25 -3.52
CA ALA A 236 14.35 2.33 -2.83
C ALA A 236 14.41 2.23 -1.30
N GLY A 237 15.33 1.41 -0.74
CA GLY A 237 15.48 1.21 0.70
C GLY A 237 14.44 0.27 1.33
N GLY A 238 13.72 -0.49 0.53
CA GLY A 238 12.84 -1.58 0.97
C GLY A 238 13.60 -2.86 1.32
N GLY A 239 12.88 -3.92 1.68
CA GLY A 239 13.46 -5.21 2.08
C GLY A 239 13.52 -6.26 0.97
N LEU A 240 12.79 -6.06 -0.14
CA LEU A 240 12.62 -7.06 -1.18
C LEU A 240 13.67 -6.96 -2.28
N THR A 241 14.18 -8.10 -2.69
CA THR A 241 15.17 -8.16 -3.77
C THR A 241 14.45 -8.11 -5.13
N VAL A 242 14.85 -7.14 -5.95
CA VAL A 242 14.36 -6.95 -7.32
C VAL A 242 15.39 -7.39 -8.32
N ASP A 243 14.94 -7.71 -9.52
CA ASP A 243 15.78 -8.06 -10.65
C ASP A 243 16.62 -6.82 -11.06
N PRO A 244 17.95 -6.88 -11.01
CA PRO A 244 18.82 -5.76 -11.42
C PRO A 244 18.70 -5.44 -12.90
N ALA A 245 18.20 -6.35 -13.73
CA ALA A 245 17.98 -6.13 -15.17
C ALA A 245 16.68 -5.37 -15.45
N ASP A 246 15.79 -5.19 -14.45
CA ASP A 246 14.57 -4.40 -14.61
C ASP A 246 14.85 -2.92 -14.37
N PRO A 247 14.82 -2.06 -15.40
CA PRO A 247 15.07 -0.62 -15.24
C PRO A 247 13.98 0.09 -14.42
N ALA A 248 12.79 -0.52 -14.30
CA ALA A 248 11.71 0.00 -13.49
C ALA A 248 11.84 -0.39 -12.00
N GLY A 249 12.72 -1.34 -11.66
CA GLY A 249 12.92 -1.81 -10.29
C GLY A 249 11.69 -2.43 -9.64
N ARG A 250 10.76 -2.94 -10.46
CA ARG A 250 9.47 -3.51 -10.00
C ARG A 250 9.37 -5.02 -10.15
N ARG A 251 10.32 -5.64 -10.84
CA ARG A 251 10.32 -7.09 -11.00
C ARG A 251 11.01 -7.75 -9.82
N LEU A 252 10.29 -8.60 -9.11
CA LEU A 252 10.85 -9.41 -8.03
C LEU A 252 11.77 -10.49 -8.59
N LEU A 253 12.82 -10.81 -7.83
CA LEU A 253 13.70 -11.92 -8.17
C LEU A 253 13.04 -13.28 -7.90
N ASN A 254 12.24 -13.35 -6.84
CA ASN A 254 11.48 -14.56 -6.47
C ASN A 254 9.98 -14.25 -6.48
N PRO A 255 9.12 -15.21 -6.88
CA PRO A 255 7.68 -15.05 -6.82
C PRO A 255 7.20 -14.89 -5.37
N MET A 256 6.26 -14.00 -5.15
CA MET A 256 5.65 -13.72 -3.86
C MET A 256 4.13 -13.62 -3.99
N VAL A 257 3.41 -13.88 -2.91
CA VAL A 257 1.95 -13.83 -2.86
C VAL A 257 1.50 -12.49 -2.29
N ASP A 258 0.56 -11.84 -2.96
CA ASP A 258 -0.06 -10.60 -2.50
C ASP A 258 -1.04 -10.85 -1.36
N ILE A 259 -0.96 -10.03 -0.32
CA ILE A 259 -1.88 -10.01 0.80
C ILE A 259 -2.41 -8.60 0.99
N TRP A 260 -3.73 -8.49 1.12
CA TRP A 260 -4.39 -7.23 1.46
C TRP A 260 -4.93 -7.31 2.89
N LEU A 261 -4.64 -6.25 3.67
CA LEU A 261 -5.12 -6.15 5.04
C LEU A 261 -5.89 -4.85 5.22
N LEU A 262 -6.95 -4.90 5.99
CA LEU A 262 -7.74 -3.73 6.39
C LEU A 262 -7.33 -3.30 7.80
N PRO A 263 -6.93 -2.04 7.99
CA PRO A 263 -6.71 -1.49 9.32
C PRO A 263 -7.99 -1.57 10.15
N GLU A 264 -7.87 -1.96 11.43
CA GLU A 264 -8.99 -1.93 12.36
C GLU A 264 -9.25 -0.52 12.89
N ALA A 265 -10.41 -0.33 13.52
CA ALA A 265 -10.79 0.95 14.12
C ALA A 265 -9.72 1.40 15.14
N GLY A 266 -9.30 2.66 15.04
CA GLY A 266 -8.23 3.20 15.88
C GLY A 266 -6.84 3.20 15.23
N ALA A 267 -6.72 2.80 13.97
CA ALA A 267 -5.49 2.99 13.22
C ALA A 267 -5.09 4.48 13.20
N PRO A 268 -3.80 4.80 13.31
CA PRO A 268 -3.32 6.18 13.25
C PRO A 268 -3.58 6.80 11.87
N ALA A 269 -3.36 8.11 11.74
CA ALA A 269 -3.38 8.76 10.44
C ALA A 269 -2.35 8.11 9.51
N LEU A 270 -2.85 7.44 8.48
CA LEU A 270 -2.05 6.76 7.46
C LEU A 270 -1.90 7.66 6.24
N ARG A 271 -0.78 7.51 5.51
CA ARG A 271 -0.54 8.17 4.23
C ARG A 271 -0.31 7.13 3.15
N HIS A 272 -0.69 7.47 1.94
CA HIS A 272 -0.41 6.63 0.77
C HIS A 272 1.11 6.46 0.58
N GLY A 273 1.54 5.26 0.20
CA GLY A 273 2.96 4.97 -0.03
C GLY A 273 3.80 4.72 1.24
N GLN A 274 3.26 4.90 2.44
CA GLN A 274 4.00 4.58 3.66
C GLN A 274 4.35 3.10 3.72
N ARG A 275 5.63 2.81 3.99
CA ARG A 275 6.07 1.43 4.21
C ARG A 275 5.62 0.93 5.58
N ALA A 276 5.17 -0.29 5.61
CA ALA A 276 4.76 -0.95 6.83
C ALA A 276 5.41 -2.34 6.95
N ARG A 277 5.73 -2.73 8.17
CA ARG A 277 6.10 -4.11 8.52
C ARG A 277 4.96 -4.73 9.30
N HIS A 278 4.57 -5.91 8.91
CA HIS A 278 3.48 -6.64 9.53
C HIS A 278 4.04 -7.88 10.23
N GLY A 279 3.68 -8.05 11.49
CA GLY A 279 3.84 -9.31 12.18
C GLY A 279 2.48 -10.01 12.20
N LEU A 280 2.32 -11.04 11.38
CA LEU A 280 1.15 -11.91 11.38
C LEU A 280 1.40 -13.02 12.39
N VAL A 281 0.58 -13.10 13.43
CA VAL A 281 0.73 -14.12 14.48
C VAL A 281 -0.38 -15.14 14.31
N ARG A 282 0.01 -16.37 13.98
CA ARG A 282 -0.90 -17.53 14.06
C ARG A 282 -0.64 -18.27 15.36
N ARG A 283 -1.66 -18.53 16.15
CA ARG A 283 -1.58 -19.48 17.27
C ARG A 283 -1.74 -20.90 16.71
N LEU A 284 -0.66 -21.64 16.66
CA LEU A 284 -0.70 -23.05 16.31
C LEU A 284 -1.09 -23.87 17.55
N ALA A 285 -2.19 -24.62 17.48
CA ALA A 285 -2.50 -25.65 18.46
C ALA A 285 -1.45 -26.77 18.39
N GLY A 286 -1.14 -27.43 19.53
CA GLY A 286 -0.03 -28.36 19.66
C GLY A 286 -0.06 -29.54 18.66
N LEU A 287 -1.25 -29.99 18.21
CA LEU A 287 -1.39 -31.07 17.21
C LEU A 287 -0.89 -30.68 15.82
N GLN A 288 -1.11 -29.45 15.38
CA GLN A 288 -0.61 -28.96 14.08
C GLN A 288 0.91 -28.77 14.04
N ARG A 289 1.57 -28.70 15.21
CA ARG A 289 3.02 -28.71 15.31
C ARG A 289 3.62 -30.06 14.96
N LEU A 290 3.02 -31.13 15.43
CA LEU A 290 3.48 -32.49 15.13
C LEU A 290 3.36 -32.78 13.64
N GLU A 291 2.28 -32.39 13.00
CA GLU A 291 2.12 -32.53 11.53
C GLU A 291 3.19 -31.75 10.75
N ASN A 292 3.45 -30.50 11.12
CA ASN A 292 4.47 -29.67 10.45
C ASN A 292 5.91 -30.18 10.68
N VAL A 293 6.21 -30.75 11.84
CA VAL A 293 7.50 -31.38 12.12
C VAL A 293 7.65 -32.68 11.33
N LEU A 294 6.61 -33.50 11.23
CA LEU A 294 6.60 -34.73 10.46
C LEU A 294 6.71 -34.47 8.95
N HIS A 295 6.02 -33.46 8.42
CA HIS A 295 6.17 -33.05 7.01
C HIS A 295 7.55 -32.47 6.70
N GLY A 296 8.16 -31.72 7.64
CA GLY A 296 9.52 -31.21 7.49
C GLY A 296 10.60 -32.29 7.51
N LEU A 297 10.35 -33.40 8.19
CA LEU A 297 11.27 -34.55 8.22
C LEU A 297 11.08 -35.48 7.01
N GLY A 298 9.89 -35.49 6.40
CA GLY A 298 9.59 -36.28 5.18
C GLY A 298 10.14 -35.70 3.88
N GLY A 299 10.57 -34.43 3.87
CA GLY A 299 11.14 -33.75 2.70
C GLY A 299 12.67 -33.87 2.56
N LEU A 300 13.32 -34.69 3.37
CA LEU A 300 14.78 -34.93 3.36
C LEU A 300 15.15 -36.34 2.83
N GLN A 301 14.30 -36.92 1.99
CA GLN A 301 14.65 -38.15 1.24
C GLN A 301 14.85 -37.85 -0.23
#